data_2ea44cea6e9c57dfb0e8412f2197dcd4
#
_entry.id   2ea44cea6e9c57dfb0e8412f2197dcd4
#
_cell.length_a   1.000
_cell.length_b   1.000
_cell.length_c   1.000
_cell.angle_alpha   90.00
_cell.angle_beta   90.00
_cell.angle_gamma   90.00
#
_symmetry.space_group_name_H-M   'P 1'
#
loop_
_entity.id
_entity.type
_entity.pdbx_description
1 polymer ?
#
loop_
_entity_poly.entity_id
_entity_poly.type
_entity_poly.pdbx_seq_one_letter_code
_entity_poly.pdbx_strand_id
1 'polypeptide(L)'
;SGLTNLHGSTGDIVLIGTQTPQLEEIFWQLTHEMETDLGGSGSNLRTPAACLGQSRCEYACYNTQLACYQLTQDYQDELHRPAFPYKFKFKFDGCPNGCVAAMARSDFAVVGTWKDDIKIDQSAVKEYVAGNFKPNAGAHSGRDWGKFDIQKEVIDLCPSHCMKWDGSKLSIDTKECVRCMHCINTMPRALHIGD
;
A
#
# COMPACT_ATOMS: atom_id res chain seq x y z
N SER A 1 31.31 -15.48 -1.02
CA SER A 1 29.99 -15.46 -1.67
C SER A 1 28.94 -15.11 -0.63
N GLY A 2 28.18 -14.04 -0.85
CA GLY A 2 27.13 -13.60 0.03
C GLY A 2 25.74 -14.00 -0.49
N LEU A 3 24.75 -13.90 0.37
CA LEU A 3 23.33 -14.04 0.04
C LEU A 3 22.65 -12.68 0.11
N THR A 4 21.69 -12.46 -0.77
CA THR A 4 20.85 -11.26 -0.77
C THR A 4 19.41 -11.64 -0.47
N ASN A 5 18.78 -10.95 0.45
CA ASN A 5 17.36 -11.08 0.75
C ASN A 5 16.65 -9.75 0.48
N LEU A 6 15.62 -9.79 -0.35
CA LEU A 6 14.80 -8.63 -0.67
C LEU A 6 13.57 -8.59 0.23
N HIS A 7 13.50 -7.61 1.12
CA HIS A 7 12.36 -7.40 2.00
C HIS A 7 11.34 -6.46 1.34
N GLY A 8 10.38 -7.03 0.60
CA GLY A 8 9.42 -6.26 -0.18
C GLY A 8 8.61 -5.22 0.61
N SER A 9 7.99 -5.61 1.72
CA SER A 9 7.12 -4.72 2.50
C SER A 9 7.87 -3.75 3.42
N THR A 10 9.18 -3.90 3.60
CA THR A 10 10.03 -2.99 4.37
C THR A 10 10.91 -2.11 3.47
N GLY A 11 11.00 -2.46 2.18
CA GLY A 11 11.82 -1.72 1.22
C GLY A 11 13.33 -1.93 1.39
N ASP A 12 13.74 -2.91 2.21
CA ASP A 12 15.14 -3.16 2.51
C ASP A 12 15.75 -4.23 1.63
N ILE A 13 17.05 -4.11 1.38
CA ILE A 13 17.88 -5.19 0.86
C ILE A 13 18.81 -5.64 2.00
N VAL A 14 18.74 -6.91 2.37
CA VAL A 14 19.61 -7.49 3.39
C VAL A 14 20.73 -8.25 2.72
N LEU A 15 21.96 -7.85 2.98
CA LEU A 15 23.16 -8.53 2.51
C LEU A 15 23.70 -9.41 3.64
N ILE A 16 23.91 -10.68 3.38
CA ILE A 16 24.32 -11.68 4.38
C ILE A 16 25.61 -12.36 3.91
N GLY A 17 26.49 -12.67 4.84
CA GLY A 17 27.72 -13.41 4.55
C GLY A 17 29.00 -12.56 4.66
N THR A 18 28.90 -11.35 5.16
CA THR A 18 30.06 -10.52 5.53
C THR A 18 30.61 -10.93 6.90
N GLN A 19 31.89 -10.70 7.08
CA GLN A 19 32.57 -10.84 8.37
C GLN A 19 32.84 -9.46 8.99
N THR A 20 32.91 -9.41 10.31
CA THR A 20 33.11 -8.15 11.05
C THR A 20 34.27 -7.28 10.52
N PRO A 21 35.46 -7.83 10.18
CA PRO A 21 36.57 -7.00 9.67
C PRO A 21 36.28 -6.34 8.31
N GLN A 22 35.28 -6.82 7.57
CA GLN A 22 34.91 -6.29 6.23
C GLN A 22 33.87 -5.18 6.29
N LEU A 23 33.22 -4.97 7.45
CA LEU A 23 32.05 -4.09 7.54
C LEU A 23 32.41 -2.62 7.30
N GLU A 24 33.53 -2.14 7.84
CA GLU A 24 33.93 -0.74 7.69
C GLU A 24 34.21 -0.38 6.23
N GLU A 25 34.95 -1.23 5.52
CA GLU A 25 35.22 -1.06 4.09
C GLU A 25 33.95 -1.10 3.24
N ILE A 26 33.07 -2.06 3.52
CA ILE A 26 31.79 -2.22 2.81
C ILE A 26 30.90 -0.99 3.06
N PHE A 27 30.80 -0.52 4.29
CA PHE A 27 30.03 0.67 4.61
C PHE A 27 30.58 1.91 3.91
N TRP A 28 31.89 2.07 3.89
CA TRP A 28 32.53 3.17 3.20
C TRP A 28 32.22 3.14 1.68
N GLN A 29 32.37 2.00 1.03
CA GLN A 29 32.05 1.82 -0.39
C GLN A 29 30.59 2.10 -0.70
N LEU A 30 29.66 1.53 0.07
CA LEU A 30 28.22 1.73 -0.13
C LEU A 30 27.83 3.20 0.03
N THR A 31 28.37 3.89 1.02
CA THR A 31 28.01 5.27 1.33
C THR A 31 28.68 6.27 0.40
N HIS A 32 29.99 6.13 0.15
CA HIS A 32 30.79 7.16 -0.56
C HIS A 32 30.95 6.91 -2.06
N GLU A 33 31.01 5.64 -2.48
CA GLU A 33 31.19 5.31 -3.89
C GLU A 33 29.85 5.02 -4.59
N MET A 34 28.92 4.39 -3.88
CA MET A 34 27.64 3.98 -4.43
C MET A 34 26.48 4.89 -4.01
N GLU A 35 26.72 5.87 -3.16
CA GLU A 35 25.71 6.81 -2.64
C GLU A 35 24.45 6.11 -2.12
N THR A 36 24.65 4.96 -1.48
CA THR A 36 23.55 4.11 -1.01
C THR A 36 23.32 4.32 0.47
N ASP A 37 22.08 4.63 0.85
CA ASP A 37 21.69 4.72 2.25
C ASP A 37 21.74 3.36 2.93
N LEU A 38 22.34 3.34 4.11
CA LEU A 38 22.36 2.17 4.98
C LEU A 38 21.21 2.26 5.97
N GLY A 39 20.37 1.23 5.97
CA GLY A 39 19.29 1.11 6.94
C GLY A 39 19.81 0.85 8.35
N GLY A 40 19.13 1.41 9.34
CA GLY A 40 19.44 1.20 10.73
C GLY A 40 18.86 -0.09 11.33
N SER A 41 19.43 -0.51 12.44
CA SER A 41 18.91 -1.62 13.25
C SER A 41 18.98 -1.26 14.75
N GLY A 42 18.17 -1.95 15.59
CA GLY A 42 18.12 -1.66 17.01
C GLY A 42 17.13 -0.54 17.37
N SER A 43 17.47 0.27 18.37
CA SER A 43 16.63 1.34 18.92
C SER A 43 16.83 2.65 18.15
N ASN A 44 16.39 2.67 16.91
CA ASN A 44 16.51 3.81 16.00
C ASN A 44 15.29 3.94 15.10
N LEU A 45 15.28 4.98 14.27
CA LEU A 45 14.39 5.05 13.14
C LEU A 45 14.77 3.93 12.15
N ARG A 46 13.80 3.10 11.81
CA ARG A 46 13.99 2.06 10.77
C ARG A 46 13.79 2.68 9.41
N THR A 47 14.42 2.10 8.41
CA THR A 47 14.26 2.52 7.02
C THR A 47 12.79 2.76 6.68
N PRO A 48 12.39 3.99 6.31
CA PRO A 48 11.04 4.28 5.87
C PRO A 48 10.69 3.46 4.63
N ALA A 49 9.44 3.08 4.49
CA ALA A 49 9.00 2.29 3.35
C ALA A 49 7.74 2.89 2.73
N ALA A 50 7.69 2.91 1.41
CA ALA A 50 6.55 3.42 0.66
C ALA A 50 6.07 2.42 -0.38
N CYS A 51 4.78 2.45 -0.69
CA CYS A 51 4.26 1.76 -1.86
C CYS A 51 4.73 2.47 -3.15
N LEU A 52 4.51 1.86 -4.31
CA LEU A 52 4.91 2.42 -5.61
C LEU A 52 4.22 3.78 -5.91
N GLY A 53 3.08 4.06 -5.27
CA GLY A 53 2.40 5.34 -5.37
C GLY A 53 2.09 5.77 -6.79
N GLN A 54 2.09 7.06 -7.02
CA GLN A 54 1.73 7.67 -8.31
C GLN A 54 2.67 7.29 -9.47
N SER A 55 3.83 6.71 -9.18
CA SER A 55 4.74 6.26 -10.24
C SER A 55 4.19 5.10 -11.06
N ARG A 56 3.28 4.28 -10.50
CA ARG A 56 2.74 3.06 -11.14
C ARG A 56 1.32 2.70 -10.77
N CYS A 57 0.66 3.45 -9.88
CA CYS A 57 -0.64 3.07 -9.34
C CYS A 57 -1.67 4.18 -9.51
N GLU A 58 -2.79 3.85 -10.17
CA GLU A 58 -3.92 4.77 -10.39
C GLU A 58 -4.70 5.09 -9.11
N TYR A 59 -4.56 4.28 -8.06
CA TYR A 59 -5.24 4.48 -6.77
C TYR A 59 -4.45 5.34 -5.79
N ALA A 60 -3.24 5.77 -6.15
CA ALA A 60 -2.40 6.56 -5.25
C ALA A 60 -2.88 8.01 -5.16
N CYS A 61 -3.30 8.42 -3.97
CA CYS A 61 -3.81 9.75 -3.70
C CYS A 61 -2.72 10.81 -3.48
N TYR A 62 -1.46 10.39 -3.32
CA TYR A 62 -0.31 11.29 -3.17
C TYR A 62 1.00 10.60 -3.60
N ASN A 63 2.06 11.41 -3.74
CA ASN A 63 3.39 10.90 -4.11
C ASN A 63 4.09 10.29 -2.89
N THR A 64 3.89 8.99 -2.68
CA THR A 64 4.46 8.24 -1.56
C THR A 64 5.98 8.14 -1.63
N GLN A 65 6.55 8.04 -2.83
CA GLN A 65 7.99 7.94 -3.04
C GLN A 65 8.70 9.22 -2.62
N LEU A 66 8.16 10.38 -3.00
CA LEU A 66 8.70 11.67 -2.58
C LEU A 66 8.62 11.85 -1.07
N ALA A 67 7.48 11.54 -0.45
CA ALA A 67 7.32 11.65 0.99
C ALA A 67 8.29 10.73 1.76
N CYS A 68 8.46 9.49 1.29
CA CYS A 68 9.41 8.55 1.85
C CYS A 68 10.86 9.04 1.70
N TYR A 69 11.24 9.53 0.52
CA TYR A 69 12.56 10.07 0.24
C TYR A 69 12.87 11.28 1.13
N GLN A 70 11.99 12.27 1.20
CA GLN A 70 12.18 13.46 2.03
C GLN A 70 12.39 13.10 3.49
N LEU A 71 11.53 12.24 4.05
CA LEU A 71 11.67 11.79 5.44
C LEU A 71 12.98 11.03 5.66
N THR A 72 13.39 10.20 4.70
CA THR A 72 14.67 9.48 4.79
C THR A 72 15.85 10.46 4.82
N GLN A 73 15.82 11.51 4.01
CA GLN A 73 16.89 12.52 3.99
C GLN A 73 16.89 13.39 5.26
N ASP A 74 15.72 13.77 5.74
CA ASP A 74 15.61 14.64 6.93
C ASP A 74 16.07 13.96 8.22
N TYR A 75 15.99 12.62 8.27
CA TYR A 75 16.28 11.82 9.48
C TYR A 75 17.43 10.81 9.30
N GLN A 76 18.45 11.14 8.50
CA GLN A 76 19.61 10.28 8.25
C GLN A 76 20.36 9.91 9.54
N ASP A 77 20.55 10.85 10.44
CA ASP A 77 21.24 10.60 11.71
C ASP A 77 20.49 9.62 12.60
N GLU A 78 19.16 9.72 12.65
CA GLU A 78 18.29 8.83 13.42
C GLU A 78 18.20 7.43 12.83
N LEU A 79 18.44 7.28 11.53
CA LEU A 79 18.55 5.98 10.87
C LEU A 79 19.84 5.24 11.26
N HIS A 80 20.95 5.96 11.44
CA HIS A 80 22.28 5.39 11.63
C HIS A 80 22.71 5.32 13.10
N ARG A 81 22.01 6.02 13.99
CA ARG A 81 22.38 6.09 15.42
C ARG A 81 21.19 5.73 16.30
N PRO A 82 21.42 5.04 17.44
CA PRO A 82 20.39 4.80 18.43
C PRO A 82 19.88 6.13 19.00
N ALA A 83 18.75 6.62 18.51
CA ALA A 83 18.16 7.90 18.90
C ALA A 83 16.85 7.73 19.69
N PHE A 84 16.27 6.53 19.68
CA PHE A 84 14.98 6.23 20.30
C PHE A 84 15.14 5.16 21.38
N PRO A 85 14.25 5.13 22.40
CA PRO A 85 14.22 4.03 23.37
C PRO A 85 13.89 2.68 22.73
N TYR A 86 13.14 2.70 21.63
CA TYR A 86 12.76 1.52 20.83
C TYR A 86 12.83 1.85 19.34
N LYS A 87 12.78 0.80 18.49
CA LYS A 87 12.65 0.96 17.04
C LYS A 87 11.39 1.75 16.71
N PHE A 88 11.47 2.60 15.71
CA PHE A 88 10.32 3.35 15.18
C PHE A 88 10.25 3.22 13.66
N LYS A 89 9.06 2.95 13.13
CA LYS A 89 8.84 2.69 11.71
C LYS A 89 7.85 3.66 11.11
N PHE A 90 8.25 4.31 10.03
CA PHE A 90 7.37 5.05 9.14
C PHE A 90 7.00 4.21 7.92
N LYS A 91 5.74 4.24 7.51
CA LYS A 91 5.30 3.65 6.26
C LYS A 91 4.27 4.52 5.56
N PHE A 92 4.37 4.51 4.22
CA PHE A 92 3.57 5.37 3.34
C PHE A 92 2.80 4.51 2.35
N ASP A 93 1.48 4.39 2.53
CA ASP A 93 0.55 3.77 1.58
C ASP A 93 -0.20 4.86 0.82
N GLY A 94 -0.19 4.82 -0.50
CA GLY A 94 -0.85 5.81 -1.36
C GLY A 94 -2.38 5.71 -1.36
N CYS A 95 -2.93 4.60 -0.91
CA CYS A 95 -4.36 4.37 -0.74
C CYS A 95 -4.61 3.29 0.34
N PRO A 96 -5.88 3.08 0.76
CA PRO A 96 -6.20 2.11 1.82
C PRO A 96 -5.96 0.63 1.48
N ASN A 97 -5.55 0.27 0.27
CA ASN A 97 -5.15 -1.11 -0.06
C ASN A 97 -3.95 -1.61 0.75
N GLY A 98 -3.13 -0.71 1.32
CA GLY A 98 -2.11 -1.09 2.27
C GLY A 98 -1.00 -1.96 1.71
N CYS A 99 -0.47 -1.66 0.51
CA CYS A 99 0.50 -2.50 -0.20
C CYS A 99 1.82 -2.71 0.56
N VAL A 100 2.23 -1.76 1.40
CA VAL A 100 3.38 -1.93 2.31
C VAL A 100 2.94 -2.16 3.76
N ALA A 101 1.66 -2.44 3.95
CA ALA A 101 1.07 -2.73 5.25
C ALA A 101 1.34 -1.61 6.29
N ALA A 102 1.18 -0.35 5.90
CA ALA A 102 1.45 0.78 6.78
C ALA A 102 0.62 0.70 8.07
N MET A 103 -0.69 0.46 7.96
CA MET A 103 -1.57 0.38 9.13
C MET A 103 -1.27 -0.80 10.06
N ALA A 104 -0.72 -1.91 9.53
CA ALA A 104 -0.51 -3.14 10.29
C ALA A 104 0.92 -3.32 10.80
N ARG A 105 1.91 -2.64 10.20
CA ARG A 105 3.34 -2.95 10.41
C ARG A 105 4.21 -1.71 10.60
N SER A 106 3.64 -0.57 10.97
CA SER A 106 4.41 0.63 11.31
C SER A 106 3.97 1.21 12.65
N ASP A 107 4.83 2.04 13.22
CA ASP A 107 4.53 2.82 14.41
C ASP A 107 3.85 4.14 14.01
N PHE A 108 4.14 4.62 12.79
CA PHE A 108 3.46 5.75 12.17
C PHE A 108 3.11 5.43 10.71
N ALA A 109 1.82 5.39 10.42
CA ALA A 109 1.27 5.11 9.10
C ALA A 109 0.74 6.38 8.44
N VAL A 110 1.17 6.65 7.21
CA VAL A 110 0.54 7.65 6.34
C VAL A 110 -0.22 6.91 5.26
N VAL A 111 -1.54 7.07 5.23
CA VAL A 111 -2.40 6.39 4.27
C VAL A 111 -3.18 7.43 3.48
N GLY A 112 -2.99 7.45 2.16
CA GLY A 112 -3.73 8.32 1.26
C GLY A 112 -5.19 7.89 1.17
N THR A 113 -6.07 8.87 0.99
CA THR A 113 -7.48 8.63 0.69
C THR A 113 -8.02 9.77 -0.16
N TRP A 114 -8.99 9.47 -0.99
CA TRP A 114 -9.68 10.47 -1.81
C TRP A 114 -10.72 11.24 -0.98
N LYS A 115 -11.05 12.42 -1.44
CA LYS A 115 -11.97 13.33 -0.75
C LYS A 115 -13.41 13.20 -1.22
N ASP A 116 -13.59 13.09 -2.52
CA ASP A 116 -14.90 13.10 -3.16
C ASP A 116 -15.59 11.73 -3.20
N ASP A 117 -16.71 11.66 -3.89
CA ASP A 117 -17.48 10.44 -4.04
C ASP A 117 -16.76 9.40 -4.91
N ILE A 118 -16.95 8.12 -4.61
CA ILE A 118 -16.56 7.04 -5.51
C ILE A 118 -17.25 7.22 -6.86
N LYS A 119 -16.47 7.24 -7.94
CA LYS A 119 -16.99 7.34 -9.30
C LYS A 119 -17.59 5.99 -9.69
N ILE A 120 -18.84 5.99 -10.14
CA ILE A 120 -19.60 4.77 -10.49
C ILE A 120 -20.00 4.80 -11.95
N ASP A 121 -19.49 3.87 -12.74
CA ASP A 121 -20.02 3.57 -14.07
C ASP A 121 -21.15 2.54 -13.95
N GLN A 122 -22.39 3.02 -14.00
CA GLN A 122 -23.58 2.18 -13.85
C GLN A 122 -23.74 1.17 -15.00
N SER A 123 -23.21 1.46 -16.18
CA SER A 123 -23.24 0.53 -17.30
C SER A 123 -22.30 -0.65 -17.04
N ALA A 124 -21.10 -0.37 -16.56
CA ALA A 124 -20.14 -1.40 -16.20
C ALA A 124 -20.60 -2.23 -14.98
N VAL A 125 -21.33 -1.64 -14.01
CA VAL A 125 -21.95 -2.39 -12.91
C VAL A 125 -22.92 -3.45 -13.47
N LYS A 126 -23.76 -3.08 -14.44
CA LYS A 126 -24.70 -4.02 -15.08
C LYS A 126 -23.98 -5.15 -15.81
N GLU A 127 -22.84 -4.87 -16.45
CA GLU A 127 -22.01 -5.89 -17.10
C GLU A 127 -21.45 -6.92 -16.10
N TYR A 128 -21.06 -6.47 -14.89
CA TYR A 128 -20.69 -7.38 -13.80
C TYR A 128 -21.86 -8.26 -13.36
N VAL A 129 -23.03 -7.67 -13.14
CA VAL A 129 -24.24 -8.40 -12.71
C VAL A 129 -24.69 -9.38 -13.78
N ALA A 130 -24.57 -9.03 -15.07
CA ALA A 130 -24.90 -9.91 -16.21
C ALA A 130 -23.87 -11.05 -16.38
N GLY A 131 -22.68 -10.96 -15.75
CA GLY A 131 -21.59 -11.95 -15.87
C GLY A 131 -20.66 -11.73 -17.06
N ASN A 132 -20.79 -10.61 -17.78
CA ASN A 132 -19.92 -10.26 -18.91
C ASN A 132 -18.53 -9.80 -18.43
N PHE A 133 -18.45 -9.16 -17.25
CA PHE A 133 -17.21 -8.84 -16.58
C PHE A 133 -16.98 -9.77 -15.40
N LYS A 134 -15.75 -10.28 -15.29
CA LYS A 134 -15.34 -11.06 -14.12
C LYS A 134 -14.89 -10.14 -13.00
N PRO A 135 -15.37 -10.35 -11.76
CA PRO A 135 -14.87 -9.61 -10.61
C PRO A 135 -13.39 -9.90 -10.38
N ASN A 136 -12.71 -8.93 -9.82
CA ASN A 136 -11.32 -9.03 -9.41
C ASN A 136 -11.20 -8.49 -7.98
N ALA A 137 -10.44 -9.12 -7.14
CA ALA A 137 -10.26 -8.72 -5.74
C ALA A 137 -8.80 -8.87 -5.29
N GLY A 138 -7.88 -8.25 -6.02
CA GLY A 138 -6.46 -8.24 -5.66
C GLY A 138 -5.90 -9.64 -5.42
N ALA A 139 -5.60 -10.00 -4.18
CA ALA A 139 -5.06 -11.30 -3.81
C ALA A 139 -5.96 -12.50 -4.17
N HIS A 140 -7.22 -12.26 -4.49
CA HIS A 140 -8.20 -13.26 -4.89
C HIS A 140 -8.44 -13.28 -6.40
N SER A 141 -7.58 -12.69 -7.22
CA SER A 141 -7.72 -12.60 -8.66
C SER A 141 -7.90 -13.95 -9.38
N GLY A 142 -7.34 -15.02 -8.79
CA GLY A 142 -7.51 -16.39 -9.29
C GLY A 142 -8.72 -17.14 -8.72
N ARG A 143 -9.56 -16.52 -7.90
CA ARG A 143 -10.75 -17.15 -7.31
C ARG A 143 -11.77 -17.47 -8.40
N ASP A 144 -12.33 -18.66 -8.36
CA ASP A 144 -13.54 -18.96 -9.10
C ASP A 144 -14.74 -18.35 -8.37
N TRP A 145 -15.33 -17.31 -8.97
CA TRP A 145 -16.46 -16.59 -8.40
C TRP A 145 -17.80 -17.29 -8.68
N GLY A 146 -17.80 -18.29 -9.59
CA GLY A 146 -19.05 -18.86 -10.07
C GLY A 146 -19.96 -17.79 -10.65
N LYS A 147 -21.27 -17.83 -10.34
CA LYS A 147 -22.20 -16.76 -10.70
C LYS A 147 -22.04 -15.60 -9.72
N PHE A 148 -21.59 -14.46 -10.23
CA PHE A 148 -21.40 -13.24 -9.43
C PHE A 148 -22.74 -12.72 -8.88
N ASP A 149 -22.77 -12.45 -7.58
CA ASP A 149 -23.91 -11.88 -6.87
C ASP A 149 -23.46 -10.58 -6.18
N ILE A 150 -23.82 -9.46 -6.79
CA ILE A 150 -23.42 -8.13 -6.29
C ILE A 150 -23.89 -7.89 -4.84
N GLN A 151 -25.03 -8.45 -4.45
CA GLN A 151 -25.54 -8.30 -3.09
C GLN A 151 -24.59 -8.99 -2.10
N LYS A 152 -24.28 -10.25 -2.31
CA LYS A 152 -23.45 -11.05 -1.39
C LYS A 152 -21.97 -10.68 -1.43
N GLU A 153 -21.45 -10.42 -2.64
CA GLU A 153 -19.99 -10.27 -2.84
C GLU A 153 -19.51 -8.83 -2.65
N VAL A 154 -20.41 -7.85 -2.69
CA VAL A 154 -20.04 -6.43 -2.59
C VAL A 154 -20.81 -5.71 -1.48
N ILE A 155 -22.14 -5.78 -1.49
CA ILE A 155 -22.98 -4.96 -0.61
C ILE A 155 -22.97 -5.50 0.82
N ASP A 156 -23.22 -6.79 1.00
CA ASP A 156 -23.23 -7.41 2.33
C ASP A 156 -21.84 -7.43 3.00
N LEU A 157 -20.78 -7.35 2.19
CA LEU A 157 -19.39 -7.25 2.68
C LEU A 157 -18.92 -5.81 2.91
N CYS A 158 -19.77 -4.82 2.66
CA CYS A 158 -19.45 -3.42 2.97
C CYS A 158 -19.43 -3.20 4.50
N PRO A 159 -18.29 -2.87 5.12
CA PRO A 159 -18.19 -2.83 6.58
C PRO A 159 -19.03 -1.72 7.23
N SER A 160 -19.36 -0.67 6.49
CA SER A 160 -20.22 0.43 6.95
C SER A 160 -21.65 0.36 6.40
N HIS A 161 -21.97 -0.66 5.61
CA HIS A 161 -23.32 -0.85 5.00
C HIS A 161 -23.82 0.38 4.23
N CYS A 162 -22.89 1.15 3.65
CA CYS A 162 -23.19 2.39 2.94
C CYS A 162 -23.66 2.21 1.50
N MET A 163 -23.80 0.96 1.04
CA MET A 163 -24.14 0.64 -0.36
C MET A 163 -25.55 0.07 -0.49
N LYS A 164 -26.18 0.37 -1.62
CA LYS A 164 -27.51 -0.17 -1.98
C LYS A 164 -27.55 -0.50 -3.47
N TRP A 165 -28.13 -1.66 -3.78
CA TRP A 165 -28.45 -2.09 -5.13
C TRP A 165 -29.95 -2.29 -5.26
N ASP A 166 -30.60 -1.58 -6.18
CA ASP A 166 -32.05 -1.66 -6.41
C ASP A 166 -32.48 -2.59 -7.58
N GLY A 167 -31.51 -3.36 -8.12
CA GLY A 167 -31.70 -4.20 -9.31
C GLY A 167 -31.31 -3.53 -10.62
N SER A 168 -31.08 -2.21 -10.61
CA SER A 168 -30.74 -1.41 -11.80
C SER A 168 -29.63 -0.39 -11.57
N LYS A 169 -29.52 0.12 -10.35
CA LYS A 169 -28.58 1.19 -9.97
C LYS A 169 -27.89 0.88 -8.67
N LEU A 170 -26.56 1.03 -8.65
CA LEU A 170 -25.74 1.00 -7.46
C LEU A 170 -25.63 2.41 -6.88
N SER A 171 -25.85 2.56 -5.58
CA SER A 171 -25.67 3.82 -4.86
C SER A 171 -24.76 3.61 -3.65
N ILE A 172 -23.94 4.62 -3.33
CA ILE A 172 -23.02 4.63 -2.19
C ILE A 172 -23.26 5.92 -1.42
N ASP A 173 -23.50 5.81 -0.12
CA ASP A 173 -23.49 6.97 0.77
C ASP A 173 -22.05 7.28 1.17
N THR A 174 -21.48 8.31 0.58
CA THR A 174 -20.08 8.69 0.78
C THR A 174 -19.80 9.12 2.21
N LYS A 175 -20.77 9.66 2.92
CA LYS A 175 -20.60 10.11 4.32
C LYS A 175 -20.35 8.93 5.26
N GLU A 176 -20.99 7.80 4.97
CA GLU A 176 -20.86 6.56 5.74
C GLU A 176 -19.73 5.66 5.22
N CYS A 177 -19.15 5.99 4.05
CA CYS A 177 -18.12 5.18 3.43
C CYS A 177 -16.78 5.27 4.18
N VAL A 178 -16.29 4.17 4.71
CA VAL A 178 -14.98 4.05 5.38
C VAL A 178 -13.80 3.86 4.42
N ARG A 179 -14.03 3.96 3.12
CA ARG A 179 -13.00 3.88 2.05
C ARG A 179 -12.13 2.62 2.10
N CYS A 180 -12.70 1.47 2.44
CA CYS A 180 -11.98 0.20 2.58
C CYS A 180 -11.49 -0.42 1.26
N MET A 181 -11.82 0.14 0.12
CA MET A 181 -11.45 -0.32 -1.24
C MET A 181 -12.10 -1.65 -1.70
N HIS A 182 -12.86 -2.36 -0.86
CA HIS A 182 -13.41 -3.68 -1.22
C HIS A 182 -14.22 -3.66 -2.53
N CYS A 183 -15.18 -2.75 -2.65
CA CYS A 183 -16.04 -2.63 -3.83
C CYS A 183 -15.25 -2.25 -5.10
N ILE A 184 -14.28 -1.33 -4.98
CA ILE A 184 -13.40 -0.91 -6.08
C ILE A 184 -12.53 -2.08 -6.54
N ASN A 185 -11.91 -2.81 -5.59
CA ASN A 185 -11.08 -3.97 -5.90
C ASN A 185 -11.88 -5.11 -6.55
N THR A 186 -13.15 -5.28 -6.16
CA THR A 186 -14.02 -6.31 -6.72
C THR A 186 -14.50 -5.96 -8.14
N MET A 187 -14.86 -4.69 -8.37
CA MET A 187 -15.41 -4.19 -9.64
C MET A 187 -14.57 -3.03 -10.23
N PRO A 188 -13.26 -3.24 -10.53
CA PRO A 188 -12.35 -2.15 -10.91
C PRO A 188 -12.71 -1.46 -12.25
N ARG A 189 -13.55 -2.07 -13.10
CA ARG A 189 -14.04 -1.43 -14.32
C ARG A 189 -15.26 -0.56 -14.11
N ALA A 190 -15.92 -0.72 -12.96
CA ALA A 190 -17.17 -0.02 -12.65
C ALA A 190 -17.01 1.04 -11.57
N LEU A 191 -16.05 0.86 -10.67
CA LEU A 191 -15.85 1.73 -9.52
C LEU A 191 -14.42 2.25 -9.48
N HIS A 192 -14.30 3.56 -9.33
CA HIS A 192 -13.00 4.26 -9.21
C HIS A 192 -13.00 5.17 -7.99
N ILE A 193 -11.81 5.43 -7.47
CA ILE A 193 -11.65 6.42 -6.38
C ILE A 193 -12.14 7.80 -6.82
N GLY A 194 -12.58 8.61 -5.87
CA GLY A 194 -12.84 10.04 -6.06
C GLY A 194 -11.55 10.84 -6.29
N ASP A 195 -11.71 12.12 -6.53
CA ASP A 195 -10.60 13.05 -6.70
C ASP A 195 -10.04 13.55 -5.36
#